data_4e27c4fa62e924dc944f6f8297da1a43
#
_entry.id   4e27c4fa62e924dc944f6f8297da1a43
#
_cell.length_a   1.000
_cell.length_b   1.000
_cell.length_c   1.000
_cell.angle_alpha   90.00
_cell.angle_beta   90.00
_cell.angle_gamma   90.00
#
_symmetry.space_group_name_H-M   'P 1'
#
loop_
_entity.id
_entity.type
_entity.pdbx_description
1 polymer ?
#
loop_
_entity_poly.entity_id
_entity_poly.type
_entity_poly.pdbx_seq_one_letter_code
_entity_poly.pdbx_strand_id
1 'polypeptide(L)'
;MSRGPHQPRRADPEAPTSTPPVPPAAPRAAHHRAGLALLVAAGGALGSLGRYGLSRALPPQDGWPVGTLTANLTGAFLLGVLLEVLGRRGPETPGVQRVRLALGTGVLGGYTTFSSLALETERLLASGAVGTALGYAAVSLVAGVLGAAAGVAAVAALAGRGATPPPGGAR
;
A
#
# COMPACT_ATOMS: atom_id res chain seq x y z
N MET A 1 79.67 -17.00 16.18
CA MET A 1 78.65 -16.31 15.38
C MET A 1 77.36 -17.11 15.44
N SER A 2 76.48 -16.74 16.35
CA SER A 2 75.19 -17.45 16.55
C SER A 2 74.05 -16.50 16.17
N ARG A 3 73.28 -16.88 15.17
CA ARG A 3 72.07 -16.14 14.73
C ARG A 3 70.91 -16.57 15.61
N GLY A 4 70.37 -15.61 16.41
CA GLY A 4 69.17 -15.84 17.20
C GLY A 4 67.90 -16.01 16.35
N PRO A 5 66.88 -16.71 16.81
CA PRO A 5 65.66 -16.97 16.07
C PRO A 5 64.79 -15.73 15.92
N HIS A 6 64.32 -15.49 14.66
CA HIS A 6 63.33 -14.48 14.31
C HIS A 6 62.01 -14.81 15.05
N GLN A 7 61.58 -13.93 15.98
CA GLN A 7 60.22 -13.94 16.47
C GLN A 7 59.27 -13.36 15.43
N PRO A 8 58.11 -14.00 15.12
CA PRO A 8 57.09 -13.42 14.27
C PRO A 8 56.43 -12.27 15.00
N ARG A 9 56.31 -11.12 14.34
CA ARG A 9 55.56 -9.93 14.78
C ARG A 9 54.11 -10.38 15.04
N ARG A 10 53.63 -10.20 16.28
CA ARG A 10 52.22 -10.25 16.58
C ARG A 10 51.50 -9.20 15.76
N ALA A 11 50.49 -9.63 15.02
CA ALA A 11 49.53 -8.69 14.36
C ALA A 11 48.81 -7.91 15.44
N ASP A 12 48.85 -6.60 15.40
CA ASP A 12 48.06 -5.70 16.26
C ASP A 12 46.57 -6.00 16.01
N PRO A 13 45.72 -6.03 17.04
CA PRO A 13 44.28 -6.15 16.86
C PRO A 13 43.77 -4.95 16.07
N GLU A 14 43.05 -5.22 14.99
CA GLU A 14 42.43 -4.24 14.12
C GLU A 14 41.73 -3.15 14.94
N ALA A 15 42.17 -1.90 14.75
CA ALA A 15 41.48 -0.74 15.31
C ALA A 15 40.03 -0.75 14.81
N PRO A 16 39.03 -0.43 15.67
CA PRO A 16 37.64 -0.38 15.25
C PRO A 16 37.52 0.61 14.09
N THR A 17 37.05 0.11 12.95
CA THR A 17 36.74 0.93 11.78
C THR A 17 35.65 1.93 12.16
N SER A 18 36.05 3.16 12.48
CA SER A 18 35.13 4.25 12.71
C SER A 18 34.30 4.49 11.44
N THR A 19 33.05 4.06 11.45
CA THR A 19 32.08 4.39 10.40
C THR A 19 32.06 5.92 10.24
N PRO A 20 32.34 6.48 9.07
CA PRO A 20 32.30 7.93 8.92
C PRO A 20 30.89 8.46 9.28
N PRO A 21 30.81 9.62 9.95
CA PRO A 21 29.54 10.20 10.34
C PRO A 21 28.68 10.45 9.10
N VAL A 22 27.43 9.93 9.10
CA VAL A 22 26.46 10.17 8.02
C VAL A 22 26.18 11.67 7.97
N PRO A 23 26.44 12.36 6.84
CA PRO A 23 26.21 13.79 6.75
C PRO A 23 24.72 14.09 6.98
N PRO A 24 24.39 15.20 7.66
CA PRO A 24 23.01 15.60 7.89
C PRO A 24 22.29 15.78 6.55
N ALA A 25 21.08 15.23 6.44
CA ALA A 25 20.27 15.29 5.22
C ALA A 25 20.06 16.77 4.81
N ALA A 26 20.42 17.09 3.58
CA ALA A 26 20.34 18.46 3.07
C ALA A 26 18.92 19.05 3.20
N PRO A 27 18.74 20.36 3.46
CA PRO A 27 17.45 21.02 3.67
C PRO A 27 16.41 20.76 2.57
N ARG A 28 16.85 20.60 1.30
CA ARG A 28 15.98 20.24 0.16
C ARG A 28 15.27 18.90 0.33
N ALA A 29 15.89 17.94 1.00
CA ALA A 29 15.26 16.64 1.29
C ALA A 29 14.12 16.75 2.30
N ALA A 30 14.22 17.68 3.27
CA ALA A 30 13.17 17.91 4.28
C ALA A 30 11.92 18.55 3.66
N HIS A 31 12.07 19.58 2.82
CA HIS A 31 10.93 20.22 2.13
C HIS A 31 10.22 19.26 1.17
N HIS A 32 10.96 18.41 0.45
CA HIS A 32 10.36 17.39 -0.41
C HIS A 32 9.54 16.38 0.41
N ARG A 33 10.05 15.92 1.55
CA ARG A 33 9.32 14.99 2.44
C ARG A 33 8.06 15.63 3.02
N ALA A 34 8.12 16.89 3.44
CA ALA A 34 6.96 17.63 3.94
C ALA A 34 5.88 17.78 2.84
N GLY A 35 6.27 18.09 1.60
CA GLY A 35 5.35 18.18 0.48
C GLY A 35 4.63 16.86 0.17
N LEU A 36 5.35 15.74 0.22
CA LEU A 36 4.75 14.41 0.06
C LEU A 36 3.80 14.04 1.22
N ALA A 37 4.17 14.40 2.45
CA ALA A 37 3.32 14.18 3.62
C ALA A 37 2.01 14.99 3.53
N LEU A 38 2.08 16.25 3.12
CA LEU A 38 0.90 17.10 2.89
C LEU A 38 0.01 16.53 1.79
N LEU A 39 0.61 16.03 0.71
CA LEU A 39 -0.11 15.39 -0.39
C LEU A 39 -0.90 14.15 0.10
N VAL A 40 -0.27 13.30 0.91
CA VAL A 40 -0.92 12.13 1.53
C VAL A 40 -2.01 12.57 2.51
N ALA A 41 -1.75 13.57 3.33
CA ALA A 41 -2.72 14.08 4.30
C ALA A 41 -3.97 14.65 3.60
N ALA A 42 -3.80 15.46 2.55
CA ALA A 42 -4.90 15.99 1.76
C ALA A 42 -5.71 14.87 1.08
N GLY A 43 -5.00 13.90 0.47
CA GLY A 43 -5.65 12.71 -0.10
C GLY A 43 -6.42 11.92 0.95
N GLY A 44 -5.83 11.70 2.13
CA GLY A 44 -6.45 11.00 3.25
C GLY A 44 -7.72 11.70 3.76
N ALA A 45 -7.69 13.03 3.84
CA ALA A 45 -8.88 13.82 4.20
C ALA A 45 -10.02 13.62 3.20
N LEU A 46 -9.72 13.69 1.89
CA LEU A 46 -10.71 13.46 0.83
C LEU A 46 -11.25 12.02 0.87
N GLY A 47 -10.38 11.02 1.05
CA GLY A 47 -10.78 9.63 1.18
C GLY A 47 -11.68 9.39 2.39
N SER A 48 -11.35 9.97 3.54
CA SER A 48 -12.16 9.88 4.77
C SER A 48 -13.52 10.55 4.61
N LEU A 49 -13.59 11.69 3.92
CA LEU A 49 -14.86 12.33 3.60
C LEU A 49 -15.72 11.47 2.67
N GLY A 50 -15.12 10.86 1.65
CA GLY A 50 -15.80 9.93 0.75
C GLY A 50 -16.36 8.72 1.51
N ARG A 51 -15.58 8.12 2.40
CA ARG A 51 -16.04 7.02 3.27
C ARG A 51 -17.16 7.47 4.20
N TYR A 52 -17.03 8.65 4.81
CA TYR A 52 -18.07 9.19 5.67
C TYR A 52 -19.40 9.36 4.91
N GLY A 53 -19.36 9.96 3.70
CA GLY A 53 -20.53 10.10 2.85
C GLY A 53 -21.16 8.76 2.50
N LEU A 54 -20.32 7.77 2.13
CA LEU A 54 -20.78 6.42 1.81
C LEU A 54 -21.43 5.73 3.02
N SER A 55 -20.85 5.84 4.21
CA SER A 55 -21.40 5.27 5.45
C SER A 55 -22.74 5.91 5.83
N ARG A 56 -22.95 7.19 5.46
CA ARG A 56 -24.26 7.87 5.67
C ARG A 56 -25.29 7.41 4.63
N ALA A 57 -24.86 7.16 3.39
CA ALA A 57 -25.74 6.71 2.31
C ALA A 57 -26.13 5.23 2.43
N LEU A 58 -25.25 4.41 3.03
CA LEU A 58 -25.42 2.97 3.21
C LEU A 58 -25.42 2.63 4.71
N PRO A 59 -26.51 2.86 5.43
CA PRO A 59 -26.60 2.45 6.83
C PRO A 59 -26.56 0.92 6.97
N PRO A 60 -26.30 0.39 8.17
CA PRO A 60 -26.32 -1.05 8.41
C PRO A 60 -27.65 -1.68 7.97
N GLN A 61 -27.59 -2.85 7.33
CA GLN A 61 -28.73 -3.61 6.85
C GLN A 61 -28.67 -5.03 7.41
N ASP A 62 -29.73 -5.50 8.01
CA ASP A 62 -29.83 -6.83 8.64
C ASP A 62 -28.64 -7.17 9.56
N GLY A 63 -28.14 -6.17 10.28
CA GLY A 63 -26.97 -6.29 11.16
C GLY A 63 -25.60 -6.21 10.43
N TRP A 64 -25.57 -6.12 9.11
CA TRP A 64 -24.32 -5.98 8.35
C TRP A 64 -23.90 -4.51 8.22
N PRO A 65 -22.64 -4.15 8.51
CA PRO A 65 -22.09 -2.81 8.29
C PRO A 65 -21.79 -2.56 6.80
N VAL A 66 -22.83 -2.43 5.98
CA VAL A 66 -22.74 -2.39 4.51
C VAL A 66 -21.90 -1.22 4.03
N GLY A 67 -21.95 -0.07 4.71
CA GLY A 67 -21.15 1.11 4.33
C GLY A 67 -19.66 0.86 4.42
N THR A 68 -19.18 0.30 5.53
CA THR A 68 -17.77 -0.05 5.74
C THR A 68 -17.33 -1.17 4.78
N LEU A 69 -18.17 -2.20 4.63
CA LEU A 69 -17.89 -3.29 3.70
C LEU A 69 -17.71 -2.77 2.27
N THR A 70 -18.65 -1.96 1.78
CA THR A 70 -18.58 -1.38 0.44
C THR A 70 -17.34 -0.50 0.26
N ALA A 71 -17.01 0.34 1.24
CA ALA A 71 -15.81 1.16 1.18
C ALA A 71 -14.53 0.32 1.07
N ASN A 72 -14.42 -0.73 1.88
CA ASN A 72 -13.24 -1.58 1.85
C ASN A 72 -13.13 -2.40 0.56
N LEU A 73 -14.23 -2.96 0.05
CA LEU A 73 -14.23 -3.76 -1.19
C LEU A 73 -13.94 -2.90 -2.43
N THR A 74 -14.62 -1.77 -2.56
CA THR A 74 -14.39 -0.85 -3.69
C THR A 74 -13.00 -0.22 -3.63
N GLY A 75 -12.53 0.13 -2.42
CA GLY A 75 -11.18 0.63 -2.21
C GLY A 75 -10.10 -0.39 -2.55
N ALA A 76 -10.29 -1.67 -2.19
CA ALA A 76 -9.37 -2.75 -2.55
C ALA A 76 -9.31 -2.96 -4.07
N PHE A 77 -10.45 -2.98 -4.75
CA PHE A 77 -10.51 -3.07 -6.22
C PHE A 77 -9.78 -1.89 -6.88
N LEU A 78 -10.09 -0.65 -6.46
CA LEU A 78 -9.46 0.55 -7.01
C LEU A 78 -7.95 0.61 -6.73
N LEU A 79 -7.50 0.08 -5.59
CA LEU A 79 -6.07 -0.04 -5.29
C LEU A 79 -5.39 -1.02 -6.25
N GLY A 80 -6.01 -2.16 -6.52
CA GLY A 80 -5.52 -3.13 -7.51
C GLY A 80 -5.39 -2.50 -8.91
N VAL A 81 -6.42 -1.78 -9.36
CA VAL A 81 -6.39 -1.00 -10.62
C VAL A 81 -5.24 0.00 -10.62
N LEU A 82 -5.13 0.81 -9.58
CA LEU A 82 -4.11 1.86 -9.48
C LEU A 82 -2.69 1.29 -9.56
N LEU A 83 -2.41 0.26 -8.78
CA LEU A 83 -1.08 -0.34 -8.72
C LEU A 83 -0.69 -0.98 -10.05
N GLU A 84 -1.62 -1.67 -10.73
CA GLU A 84 -1.38 -2.28 -12.02
C GLU A 84 -1.15 -1.22 -13.12
N VAL A 85 -1.96 -0.15 -13.16
CA VAL A 85 -1.78 0.98 -14.09
C VAL A 85 -0.43 1.65 -13.89
N LEU A 86 -0.02 1.88 -12.64
CA LEU A 86 1.26 2.52 -12.36
C LEU A 86 2.44 1.58 -12.63
N GLY A 87 2.31 0.29 -12.31
CA GLY A 87 3.34 -0.72 -12.57
C GLY A 87 3.66 -0.87 -14.07
N ARG A 88 2.66 -0.75 -14.93
CA ARG A 88 2.83 -0.80 -16.40
C ARG A 88 3.54 0.41 -17.01
N ARG A 89 3.70 1.50 -16.28
CA ARG A 89 4.40 2.70 -16.76
C ARG A 89 5.93 2.61 -16.69
N GLY A 90 6.47 1.47 -16.25
CA GLY A 90 7.91 1.23 -16.13
C GLY A 90 8.48 1.70 -14.78
N PRO A 91 9.79 2.04 -14.71
CA PRO A 91 10.47 2.42 -13.48
C PRO A 91 9.80 3.59 -12.76
N GLU A 92 9.86 3.58 -11.44
CA GLU A 92 9.23 4.60 -10.61
C GLU A 92 9.88 5.98 -10.81
N THR A 93 9.16 6.87 -11.46
CA THR A 93 9.53 8.28 -11.58
C THR A 93 8.97 9.10 -10.39
N PRO A 94 9.52 10.30 -10.10
CA PRO A 94 8.96 11.19 -9.07
C PRO A 94 7.47 11.53 -9.28
N GLY A 95 7.01 11.57 -10.53
CA GLY A 95 5.60 11.77 -10.86
C GLY A 95 4.74 10.57 -10.49
N VAL A 96 5.16 9.36 -10.87
CA VAL A 96 4.50 8.09 -10.51
C VAL A 96 4.44 7.92 -9.00
N GLN A 97 5.53 8.22 -8.29
CA GLN A 97 5.58 8.19 -6.83
C GLN A 97 4.53 9.13 -6.20
N ARG A 98 4.42 10.37 -6.68
CA ARG A 98 3.42 11.33 -6.18
C ARG A 98 2.00 10.83 -6.38
N VAL A 99 1.68 10.30 -7.56
CA VAL A 99 0.35 9.73 -7.85
C VAL A 99 0.06 8.54 -6.94
N ARG A 100 1.01 7.63 -6.77
CA ARG A 100 0.87 6.47 -5.88
C ARG A 100 0.64 6.89 -4.43
N LEU A 101 1.38 7.88 -3.94
CA LEU A 101 1.22 8.40 -2.58
C LEU A 101 -0.10 9.16 -2.40
N ALA A 102 -0.48 10.02 -3.35
CA ALA A 102 -1.72 10.80 -3.26
C ALA A 102 -2.96 9.91 -3.31
N LEU A 103 -3.05 9.05 -4.33
CA LEU A 103 -4.22 8.21 -4.55
C LEU A 103 -4.19 6.93 -3.71
N GLY A 104 -3.07 6.20 -3.70
CA GLY A 104 -2.95 4.93 -2.99
C GLY A 104 -2.92 5.13 -1.48
N THR A 105 -1.88 5.79 -0.97
CA THR A 105 -1.72 5.99 0.48
C THR A 105 -2.68 7.04 1.03
N GLY A 106 -2.89 8.15 0.30
CA GLY A 106 -3.79 9.22 0.70
C GLY A 106 -5.25 8.81 0.52
N VAL A 107 -5.81 8.96 -0.68
CA VAL A 107 -7.24 8.81 -0.93
C VAL A 107 -7.75 7.42 -0.56
N LEU A 108 -7.15 6.35 -1.11
CA LEU A 108 -7.62 4.99 -0.83
C LEU A 108 -7.32 4.54 0.59
N GLY A 109 -6.17 4.97 1.18
CA GLY A 109 -5.85 4.71 2.58
C GLY A 109 -6.81 5.41 3.56
N GLY A 110 -7.30 6.62 3.24
CA GLY A 110 -8.34 7.30 4.01
C GLY A 110 -9.76 6.77 3.74
N TYR A 111 -10.01 6.27 2.54
CA TYR A 111 -11.30 5.72 2.14
C TYR A 111 -11.56 4.33 2.73
N THR A 112 -10.57 3.44 2.74
CA THR A 112 -10.64 2.13 3.40
C THR A 112 -10.37 2.25 4.90
N THR A 113 -10.83 1.28 5.70
CA THR A 113 -10.62 1.30 7.14
C THR A 113 -10.62 -0.10 7.75
N PHE A 114 -9.52 -0.43 8.41
CA PHE A 114 -9.44 -1.64 9.23
C PHE A 114 -10.01 -1.40 10.64
N SER A 115 -9.86 -0.19 11.18
CA SER A 115 -10.33 0.13 12.54
C SER A 115 -11.86 0.07 12.66
N SER A 116 -12.61 0.56 11.65
CA SER A 116 -14.06 0.41 11.63
C SER A 116 -14.48 -1.06 11.53
N LEU A 117 -13.83 -1.84 10.64
CA LEU A 117 -14.07 -3.28 10.52
C LEU A 117 -13.88 -3.99 11.86
N ALA A 118 -12.78 -3.73 12.56
CA ALA A 118 -12.48 -4.34 13.85
C ALA A 118 -13.51 -3.96 14.92
N LEU A 119 -13.85 -2.68 15.02
CA LEU A 119 -14.84 -2.18 16.00
C LEU A 119 -16.25 -2.70 15.74
N GLU A 120 -16.67 -2.76 14.48
CA GLU A 120 -17.97 -3.30 14.08
C GLU A 120 -18.05 -4.80 14.35
N THR A 121 -16.97 -5.55 14.06
CA THR A 121 -16.86 -6.98 14.39
C THR A 121 -16.95 -7.20 15.90
N GLU A 122 -16.26 -6.39 16.71
CA GLU A 122 -16.31 -6.44 18.16
C GLU A 122 -17.73 -6.19 18.67
N ARG A 123 -18.41 -5.15 18.18
CA ARG A 123 -19.79 -4.83 18.57
C ARG A 123 -20.77 -5.96 18.23
N LEU A 124 -20.62 -6.59 17.08
CA LEU A 124 -21.43 -7.76 16.70
C LEU A 124 -21.19 -8.95 17.64
N LEU A 125 -19.92 -9.20 18.02
CA LEU A 125 -19.60 -10.24 19.02
C LEU A 125 -20.20 -9.91 20.39
N ALA A 126 -20.06 -8.68 20.86
CA ALA A 126 -20.60 -8.23 22.14
C ALA A 126 -22.13 -8.31 22.22
N SER A 127 -22.82 -8.14 21.07
CA SER A 127 -24.28 -8.31 20.98
C SER A 127 -24.74 -9.76 20.85
N GLY A 128 -23.82 -10.73 20.83
CA GLY A 128 -24.12 -12.15 20.62
C GLY A 128 -24.34 -12.57 19.16
N ALA A 129 -24.19 -11.64 18.20
CA ALA A 129 -24.33 -11.91 16.77
C ALA A 129 -23.07 -12.55 16.16
N VAL A 130 -22.57 -13.64 16.76
CA VAL A 130 -21.27 -14.26 16.44
C VAL A 130 -21.20 -14.69 14.96
N GLY A 131 -22.27 -15.28 14.42
CA GLY A 131 -22.29 -15.70 13.00
C GLY A 131 -22.13 -14.52 12.04
N THR A 132 -22.83 -13.39 12.32
CA THR A 132 -22.72 -12.16 11.52
C THR A 132 -21.31 -11.56 11.65
N ALA A 133 -20.73 -11.54 12.84
CA ALA A 133 -19.37 -11.02 13.08
C ALA A 133 -18.31 -11.79 12.28
N LEU A 134 -18.33 -13.11 12.35
CA LEU A 134 -17.40 -13.98 11.63
C LEU A 134 -17.62 -13.89 10.12
N GLY A 135 -18.87 -13.91 9.68
CA GLY A 135 -19.23 -13.75 8.27
C GLY A 135 -18.74 -12.41 7.71
N TYR A 136 -18.99 -11.32 8.43
CA TYR A 136 -18.56 -9.98 8.05
C TYR A 136 -17.03 -9.88 7.93
N ALA A 137 -16.28 -10.36 8.92
CA ALA A 137 -14.82 -10.38 8.89
C ALA A 137 -14.29 -11.24 7.73
N ALA A 138 -14.83 -12.45 7.54
CA ALA A 138 -14.42 -13.36 6.47
C ALA A 138 -14.71 -12.78 5.08
N VAL A 139 -15.93 -12.26 4.86
CA VAL A 139 -16.31 -11.63 3.59
C VAL A 139 -15.44 -10.40 3.31
N SER A 140 -15.21 -9.54 4.31
CA SER A 140 -14.34 -8.37 4.14
C SER A 140 -12.94 -8.74 3.70
N LEU A 141 -12.34 -9.77 4.31
CA LEU A 141 -10.99 -10.23 3.98
C LEU A 141 -10.94 -10.91 2.60
N VAL A 142 -11.77 -11.93 2.40
CA VAL A 142 -11.74 -12.75 1.18
C VAL A 142 -12.16 -11.92 -0.04
N ALA A 143 -13.31 -11.24 0.05
CA ALA A 143 -13.79 -10.43 -1.07
C ALA A 143 -12.90 -9.18 -1.30
N GLY A 144 -12.24 -8.65 -0.26
CA GLY A 144 -11.25 -7.59 -0.40
C GLY A 144 -10.03 -8.04 -1.21
N VAL A 145 -9.47 -9.21 -0.90
CA VAL A 145 -8.34 -9.79 -1.67
C VAL A 145 -8.76 -10.09 -3.10
N LEU A 146 -9.92 -10.72 -3.29
CA LEU A 146 -10.45 -11.00 -4.63
C LEU A 146 -10.75 -9.73 -5.42
N GLY A 147 -11.27 -8.69 -4.75
CA GLY A 147 -11.50 -7.37 -5.35
C GLY A 147 -10.20 -6.73 -5.85
N ALA A 148 -9.13 -6.75 -5.05
CA ALA A 148 -7.83 -6.25 -5.46
C ALA A 148 -7.27 -7.04 -6.66
N ALA A 149 -7.35 -8.37 -6.62
CA ALA A 149 -6.93 -9.22 -7.73
C ALA A 149 -7.76 -8.97 -9.01
N ALA A 150 -9.07 -8.76 -8.86
CA ALA A 150 -9.95 -8.41 -9.98
C ALA A 150 -9.58 -7.04 -10.59
N GLY A 151 -9.20 -6.05 -9.77
CA GLY A 151 -8.72 -4.76 -10.23
C GLY A 151 -7.45 -4.88 -11.08
N VAL A 152 -6.49 -5.68 -10.63
CA VAL A 152 -5.26 -6.00 -11.39
C VAL A 152 -5.62 -6.70 -12.70
N ALA A 153 -6.45 -7.75 -12.65
CA ALA A 153 -6.84 -8.53 -13.82
C ALA A 153 -7.60 -7.69 -14.86
N ALA A 154 -8.46 -6.76 -14.42
CA ALA A 154 -9.21 -5.88 -15.31
C ALA A 154 -8.28 -5.01 -16.17
N VAL A 155 -7.27 -4.38 -15.53
CA VAL A 155 -6.26 -3.57 -16.25
C VAL A 155 -5.43 -4.44 -17.19
N ALA A 156 -5.00 -5.63 -16.74
CA ALA A 156 -4.22 -6.57 -17.55
C ALA A 156 -4.98 -6.98 -18.82
N ALA A 157 -6.26 -7.33 -18.69
CA ALA A 157 -7.12 -7.71 -19.80
C ALA A 157 -7.34 -6.59 -20.84
N LEU A 158 -7.52 -5.34 -20.36
CA LEU A 158 -7.67 -4.18 -21.23
C LEU A 158 -6.38 -3.90 -22.02
N ALA A 159 -5.22 -3.99 -21.36
CA ALA A 159 -3.95 -3.76 -22.01
C ALA A 159 -3.59 -4.85 -23.05
N GLY A 160 -3.96 -6.12 -22.80
CA GLY A 160 -3.76 -7.21 -23.75
C GLY A 160 -4.59 -7.08 -25.04
N ARG A 161 -5.76 -6.46 -24.97
CA ARG A 161 -6.61 -6.22 -26.14
C ARG A 161 -6.09 -5.12 -27.08
N GLY A 162 -5.23 -4.23 -26.57
CA GLY A 162 -4.62 -3.15 -27.38
C GLY A 162 -3.36 -3.58 -28.16
N ALA A 163 -2.81 -4.76 -27.90
CA ALA A 163 -1.66 -5.29 -28.62
C ALA A 163 -2.14 -5.97 -29.92
N THR A 164 -2.25 -5.20 -31.01
CA THR A 164 -2.44 -5.76 -32.36
C THR A 164 -1.20 -6.59 -32.71
N PRO A 165 -1.32 -7.87 -33.16
CA PRO A 165 -0.15 -8.62 -33.61
C PRO A 165 0.49 -7.89 -34.81
N PRO A 166 1.82 -7.90 -34.92
CA PRO A 166 2.51 -7.32 -36.07
C PRO A 166 1.99 -7.98 -37.36
N PRO A 167 1.78 -7.22 -38.44
CA PRO A 167 1.34 -7.78 -39.71
C PRO A 167 2.32 -8.87 -40.11
N GLY A 168 1.80 -10.09 -40.27
CA GLY A 168 2.58 -11.28 -40.59
C GLY A 168 3.45 -11.03 -41.81
N GLY A 169 4.78 -11.15 -41.62
CA GLY A 169 5.72 -11.21 -42.74
C GLY A 169 5.38 -12.40 -43.61
N ALA A 170 4.74 -12.13 -44.74
CA ALA A 170 4.63 -13.10 -45.80
C ALA A 170 6.06 -13.48 -46.24
N ARG A 171 6.42 -14.74 -46.09
CA ARG A 171 7.58 -15.35 -46.75
C ARG A 171 7.16 -15.85 -48.11
#